data_45c3944f8c8d95b64b6e5c5f86ef7a39
#
_entry.id   45c3944f8c8d95b64b6e5c5f86ef7a39
#
_cell.length_a   1.000
_cell.length_b   1.000
_cell.length_c   1.000
_cell.angle_alpha   90.00
_cell.angle_beta   90.00
_cell.angle_gamma   90.00
#
_symmetry.space_group_name_H-M   'P 1'
#
loop_
_entity.id
_entity.type
_entity.pdbx_description
1 polymer ?
#
loop_
_entity_poly.entity_id
_entity_poly.type
_entity_poly.pdbx_seq_one_letter_code
_entity_poly.pdbx_strand_id
1 'polypeptide(L)'
;MAESCNFPFGTALFAALCGAAACGRAESIEGRFLSPPARVTEGMPKAGEGYFAPDGRTICYQAVPDGYPFYQIFVQAFDAAAPRPAAPRRVSTGRGRTTCAWFTPDGRRLLFASSHRDPALDTTEQAARDQAAEDARTGRRRRYQWDFDPQMDLFTANLDGTELVQLTHEAGYDAECSFSPDGTRILFVSDRDGDPDIYVMNADGNDVRQLTNAPGYDGGPFFSPDGRWIAYRTDRVEKDLLQIHVMKADGSGDVAVTQGRGVHWAPFWHPTQPWLVWTGADHSDPTRRPNYDLWIARYGAGCAGFRAGAPLRLTDHEGADVLPAFSADGGLLMWTASRDGDGGGRGSSSQLWVSRVALEPLAAALPAPPEHAPEGTPP
;
A
#
# COMPACT_ATOMS: atom_id res chain seq x y z
N MET A 1 15.79 77.81 -45.58
CA MET A 1 16.38 78.47 -44.40
C MET A 1 15.98 77.70 -43.23
N ALA A 2 16.83 76.83 -42.73
CA ALA A 2 16.77 76.25 -41.41
C ALA A 2 18.04 75.44 -41.21
N GLU A 3 18.83 75.82 -40.29
CA GLU A 3 20.16 75.33 -39.97
C GLU A 3 20.06 73.99 -39.18
N SER A 4 21.00 73.15 -39.54
CA SER A 4 21.30 71.85 -38.83
C SER A 4 22.16 72.12 -37.61
N CYS A 5 21.84 71.55 -36.46
CA CYS A 5 22.73 71.33 -35.32
C CYS A 5 22.94 69.87 -35.05
N ASN A 6 24.13 69.38 -35.29
CA ASN A 6 24.67 68.11 -34.89
C ASN A 6 25.18 68.20 -33.45
N PHE A 7 24.82 67.22 -32.61
CA PHE A 7 25.52 66.87 -31.36
C PHE A 7 25.74 65.36 -31.26
N PRO A 8 26.93 64.90 -30.83
CA PRO A 8 27.32 63.53 -30.89
C PRO A 8 26.80 62.72 -29.65
N PHE A 9 26.23 61.57 -29.91
CA PHE A 9 25.81 60.61 -28.88
C PHE A 9 27.01 59.79 -28.41
N GLY A 10 27.37 59.95 -27.14
CA GLY A 10 28.24 59.03 -26.41
C GLY A 10 27.50 57.80 -25.98
N THR A 11 27.95 56.63 -26.45
CA THR A 11 27.43 55.30 -26.07
C THR A 11 27.92 54.95 -24.68
N ALA A 12 27.02 55.01 -23.67
CA ALA A 12 27.24 54.40 -22.36
C ALA A 12 26.65 52.98 -22.37
N LEU A 13 27.56 52.01 -22.31
CA LEU A 13 27.23 50.58 -22.20
C LEU A 13 26.79 50.30 -20.76
N PHE A 14 25.47 50.20 -20.50
CA PHE A 14 24.96 49.68 -19.26
C PHE A 14 24.90 48.15 -19.34
N ALA A 15 25.85 47.47 -18.71
CA ALA A 15 25.80 46.05 -18.47
C ALA A 15 24.76 45.79 -17.37
N ALA A 16 23.54 45.41 -17.74
CA ALA A 16 22.54 44.90 -16.81
C ALA A 16 22.96 43.49 -16.36
N LEU A 17 23.52 43.38 -15.16
CA LEU A 17 23.65 42.11 -14.46
C LEU A 17 22.23 41.62 -14.10
N CYS A 18 21.62 40.79 -14.96
CA CYS A 18 20.49 39.92 -14.57
C CYS A 18 21.03 38.84 -13.62
N GLY A 19 21.00 39.15 -12.33
CA GLY A 19 21.08 38.10 -11.31
C GLY A 19 19.87 37.19 -11.46
N ALA A 20 20.05 36.02 -12.06
CA ALA A 20 19.07 34.96 -11.96
C ALA A 20 19.01 34.58 -10.50
N ALA A 21 18.04 35.14 -9.78
CA ALA A 21 17.60 34.58 -8.51
C ALA A 21 17.10 33.17 -8.84
N ALA A 22 17.92 32.17 -8.53
CA ALA A 22 17.46 30.79 -8.44
C ALA A 22 16.35 30.79 -7.38
N CYS A 23 15.11 30.81 -7.85
CA CYS A 23 13.95 30.54 -7.02
C CYS A 23 14.10 29.10 -6.54
N GLY A 24 14.77 28.90 -5.40
CA GLY A 24 14.89 27.62 -4.77
C GLY A 24 13.47 27.10 -4.53
N ARG A 25 13.00 26.14 -5.33
CA ARG A 25 11.84 25.36 -4.97
C ARG A 25 12.12 24.82 -3.59
N ALA A 26 11.22 25.09 -2.63
CA ALA A 26 11.27 24.43 -1.35
C ALA A 26 11.41 22.93 -1.61
N GLU A 27 12.42 22.31 -1.01
CA GLU A 27 12.66 20.88 -1.14
C GLU A 27 11.37 20.16 -0.69
N SER A 28 10.81 19.28 -1.54
CA SER A 28 9.63 18.52 -1.21
C SER A 28 9.92 17.63 0.00
N ILE A 29 8.91 17.34 0.81
CA ILE A 29 9.07 16.40 1.94
C ILE A 29 9.63 15.07 1.43
N GLU A 30 9.08 14.59 0.33
CA GLU A 30 9.50 13.37 -0.33
C GLU A 30 11.00 13.39 -0.71
N GLY A 31 11.47 14.46 -1.35
CA GLY A 31 12.85 14.59 -1.80
C GLY A 31 13.91 14.58 -0.68
N ARG A 32 13.49 14.78 0.58
CA ARG A 32 14.38 14.70 1.74
C ARG A 32 14.73 13.26 2.14
N PHE A 33 13.83 12.32 1.88
CA PHE A 33 13.91 10.94 2.39
C PHE A 33 13.87 9.87 1.30
N LEU A 34 13.38 10.22 0.12
CA LEU A 34 13.20 9.31 -1.01
C LEU A 34 13.94 9.83 -2.24
N SER A 35 14.57 8.94 -2.98
CA SER A 35 15.06 9.28 -4.33
C SER A 35 13.87 9.59 -5.26
N PRO A 36 14.09 10.25 -6.42
CA PRO A 36 13.03 10.39 -7.41
C PRO A 36 12.37 9.03 -7.71
N PRO A 37 11.03 8.95 -7.64
CA PRO A 37 10.33 7.69 -7.87
C PRO A 37 10.50 7.16 -9.29
N ALA A 38 10.69 5.86 -9.42
CA ALA A 38 10.71 5.15 -10.69
C ALA A 38 9.45 4.27 -10.81
N ARG A 39 8.80 4.32 -11.97
CA ARG A 39 7.67 3.47 -12.29
C ARG A 39 8.13 2.05 -12.60
N VAL A 40 7.48 1.02 -12.00
CA VAL A 40 7.84 -0.40 -12.16
C VAL A 40 6.79 -1.24 -12.87
N THR A 41 5.59 -0.73 -13.07
CA THR A 41 4.52 -1.41 -13.85
C THR A 41 3.99 -0.52 -14.96
N GLU A 42 3.62 -1.14 -16.10
CA GLU A 42 2.99 -0.47 -17.24
C GLU A 42 2.18 -1.47 -18.08
N GLY A 43 1.43 -0.97 -19.07
CA GLY A 43 0.72 -1.81 -20.03
C GLY A 43 -0.56 -2.47 -19.50
N MET A 44 -1.01 -2.07 -18.29
CA MET A 44 -2.29 -2.49 -17.73
C MET A 44 -3.10 -1.27 -17.28
N PRO A 45 -4.44 -1.29 -17.42
CA PRO A 45 -5.30 -0.18 -17.00
C PRO A 45 -5.09 0.24 -15.55
N LYS A 46 -4.76 -0.74 -14.67
CA LYS A 46 -4.58 -0.50 -13.25
C LYS A 46 -3.69 -1.58 -12.65
N ALA A 47 -2.70 -1.17 -11.89
CA ALA A 47 -1.86 -2.05 -11.08
C ALA A 47 -1.67 -1.44 -9.67
N GLY A 48 -1.48 -2.27 -8.67
CA GLY A 48 -1.28 -1.84 -7.29
C GLY A 48 -0.99 -2.99 -6.34
N GLU A 49 -0.82 -2.67 -5.06
CA GLU A 49 -0.56 -3.63 -3.98
C GLU A 49 0.57 -4.60 -4.35
N GLY A 50 1.78 -4.07 -4.38
CA GLY A 50 2.96 -4.83 -4.78
C GLY A 50 3.88 -5.14 -3.61
N TYR A 51 4.51 -6.33 -3.66
CA TYR A 51 5.46 -6.79 -2.66
C TYR A 51 6.70 -7.35 -3.32
N PHE A 52 7.84 -7.20 -2.64
CA PHE A 52 9.10 -7.77 -3.10
C PHE A 52 9.22 -9.24 -2.69
N ALA A 53 9.78 -10.06 -3.55
CA ALA A 53 10.26 -11.37 -3.16
C ALA A 53 11.43 -11.26 -2.17
N PRO A 54 11.66 -12.26 -1.31
CA PRO A 54 12.76 -12.23 -0.34
C PRO A 54 14.15 -12.03 -0.96
N ASP A 55 14.37 -12.46 -2.20
CA ASP A 55 15.63 -12.29 -2.94
C ASP A 55 15.80 -10.89 -3.58
N GLY A 56 14.75 -10.04 -3.53
CA GLY A 56 14.74 -8.69 -4.11
C GLY A 56 14.82 -8.64 -5.64
N ARG A 57 14.61 -9.77 -6.35
CA ARG A 57 14.71 -9.88 -7.82
C ARG A 57 13.38 -10.07 -8.53
N THR A 58 12.34 -10.24 -7.78
CA THR A 58 10.97 -10.44 -8.28
C THR A 58 10.03 -9.60 -7.43
N ILE A 59 8.98 -9.09 -8.04
CA ILE A 59 7.83 -8.50 -7.33
C ILE A 59 6.57 -9.25 -7.71
N CYS A 60 5.62 -9.32 -6.77
CA CYS A 60 4.24 -9.71 -7.06
C CYS A 60 3.32 -8.50 -6.88
N TYR A 61 2.20 -8.49 -7.58
CA TYR A 61 1.20 -7.42 -7.47
C TYR A 61 -0.13 -7.83 -8.09
N GLN A 62 -1.16 -7.08 -7.77
CA GLN A 62 -2.44 -7.21 -8.43
C GLN A 62 -2.60 -6.17 -9.54
N ALA A 63 -3.16 -6.58 -10.68
CA ALA A 63 -3.48 -5.69 -11.79
C ALA A 63 -4.75 -6.11 -12.51
N VAL A 64 -5.42 -5.15 -13.15
CA VAL A 64 -6.60 -5.40 -13.99
C VAL A 64 -6.12 -5.56 -15.42
N PRO A 65 -6.28 -6.76 -16.04
CA PRO A 65 -5.97 -6.96 -17.46
C PRO A 65 -6.92 -6.20 -18.37
N ASP A 66 -6.49 -5.87 -19.57
CA ASP A 66 -7.35 -5.27 -20.58
C ASP A 66 -8.58 -6.14 -20.86
N GLY A 67 -9.77 -5.52 -20.85
CA GLY A 67 -11.03 -6.18 -21.13
C GLY A 67 -11.50 -7.17 -20.05
N TYR A 68 -10.82 -7.22 -18.91
CA TYR A 68 -11.23 -8.03 -17.76
C TYR A 68 -11.65 -7.15 -16.57
N PRO A 69 -12.74 -7.47 -15.84
CA PRO A 69 -13.30 -6.55 -14.85
C PRO A 69 -12.60 -6.58 -13.49
N PHE A 70 -11.82 -7.62 -13.17
CA PHE A 70 -11.29 -7.86 -11.85
C PHE A 70 -9.76 -7.88 -11.83
N TYR A 71 -9.18 -7.61 -10.67
CA TYR A 71 -7.76 -7.82 -10.44
C TYR A 71 -7.37 -9.29 -10.63
N GLN A 72 -6.16 -9.46 -11.13
CA GLN A 72 -5.45 -10.74 -11.23
C GLN A 72 -4.06 -10.58 -10.63
N ILE A 73 -3.46 -11.67 -10.15
CA ILE A 73 -2.13 -11.67 -9.55
C ILE A 73 -1.07 -11.92 -10.62
N PHE A 74 -0.05 -11.06 -10.59
CA PHE A 74 1.10 -11.11 -11.48
C PHE A 74 2.40 -11.15 -10.69
N VAL A 75 3.43 -11.70 -11.33
CA VAL A 75 4.84 -11.56 -10.96
C VAL A 75 5.60 -10.95 -12.12
N GLN A 76 6.66 -10.20 -11.82
CA GLN A 76 7.61 -9.74 -12.82
C GLN A 76 9.00 -9.62 -12.25
N ALA A 77 10.02 -9.71 -13.12
CA ALA A 77 11.40 -9.46 -12.75
C ALA A 77 11.59 -8.02 -12.27
N PHE A 78 12.44 -7.85 -11.28
CA PHE A 78 12.77 -6.56 -10.69
C PHE A 78 14.28 -6.41 -10.55
N ASP A 79 14.82 -5.25 -10.96
CA ASP A 79 16.22 -4.88 -10.79
C ASP A 79 16.33 -3.65 -9.91
N ALA A 80 16.85 -3.83 -8.70
CA ALA A 80 17.03 -2.73 -7.73
C ALA A 80 18.05 -1.68 -8.20
N ALA A 81 18.99 -2.03 -9.08
CA ALA A 81 19.98 -1.11 -9.62
C ALA A 81 19.39 -0.20 -10.71
N ALA A 82 18.42 -0.72 -11.48
CA ALA A 82 17.76 -0.01 -12.57
C ALA A 82 16.25 -0.35 -12.61
N PRO A 83 15.46 0.12 -11.61
CA PRO A 83 14.03 -0.17 -11.55
C PRO A 83 13.33 0.36 -12.81
N ARG A 84 12.67 -0.51 -13.52
CA ARG A 84 11.87 -0.17 -14.70
C ARG A 84 10.85 -1.26 -14.97
N PRO A 85 9.78 -0.94 -15.74
CA PRO A 85 8.81 -1.93 -16.14
C PRO A 85 9.43 -3.13 -16.86
N ALA A 86 8.98 -4.33 -16.51
CA ALA A 86 9.33 -5.60 -17.14
C ALA A 86 8.06 -6.35 -17.52
N ALA A 87 8.15 -7.30 -18.43
CA ALA A 87 7.00 -8.08 -18.85
C ALA A 87 6.42 -8.90 -17.68
N PRO A 88 5.15 -8.72 -17.33
CA PRO A 88 4.51 -9.45 -16.25
C PRO A 88 4.10 -10.86 -16.67
N ARG A 89 4.08 -11.79 -15.73
CA ARG A 89 3.50 -13.12 -15.87
C ARG A 89 2.38 -13.30 -14.86
N ARG A 90 1.19 -13.68 -15.33
CA ARG A 90 0.06 -13.97 -14.45
C ARG A 90 0.29 -15.28 -13.70
N VAL A 91 -0.02 -15.28 -12.40
CA VAL A 91 0.03 -16.45 -11.51
C VAL A 91 -1.39 -16.97 -11.21
N SER A 92 -2.36 -16.07 -11.03
CA SER A 92 -3.77 -16.45 -10.82
C SER A 92 -4.40 -17.09 -12.07
N THR A 93 -5.54 -17.75 -11.89
CA THR A 93 -6.20 -18.54 -12.96
C THR A 93 -6.65 -17.71 -14.16
N GLY A 94 -6.81 -16.38 -13.99
CA GLY A 94 -7.40 -15.51 -14.99
C GLY A 94 -8.91 -15.40 -14.88
N ARG A 95 -9.49 -16.00 -13.84
CA ARG A 95 -10.93 -15.99 -13.56
C ARG A 95 -11.18 -15.52 -12.13
N GLY A 96 -12.36 -14.92 -11.90
CA GLY A 96 -12.77 -14.39 -10.59
C GLY A 96 -11.97 -13.18 -10.14
N ARG A 97 -12.31 -12.67 -8.95
CA ARG A 97 -11.51 -11.67 -8.25
C ARG A 97 -10.28 -12.33 -7.65
N THR A 98 -9.12 -11.67 -7.72
CA THR A 98 -7.93 -12.09 -6.97
C THR A 98 -7.24 -10.89 -6.35
N THR A 99 -6.76 -11.03 -5.11
CA THR A 99 -6.17 -9.92 -4.36
C THR A 99 -5.14 -10.40 -3.32
N CYS A 100 -4.40 -9.45 -2.73
CA CYS A 100 -3.57 -9.63 -1.53
C CYS A 100 -2.55 -10.77 -1.66
N ALA A 101 -1.75 -10.72 -2.72
CA ALA A 101 -0.71 -11.74 -2.93
C ALA A 101 0.48 -11.52 -2.01
N TRP A 102 1.04 -12.60 -1.46
CA TRP A 102 2.22 -12.60 -0.61
C TRP A 102 3.17 -13.73 -0.96
N PHE A 103 4.48 -13.48 -0.98
CA PHE A 103 5.45 -14.53 -1.20
C PHE A 103 5.58 -15.45 0.01
N THR A 104 5.77 -16.75 -0.23
CA THR A 104 6.32 -17.63 0.80
C THR A 104 7.72 -17.15 1.21
N PRO A 105 8.17 -17.37 2.46
CA PRO A 105 9.49 -16.91 2.91
C PRO A 105 10.68 -17.46 2.09
N ASP A 106 10.52 -18.59 1.41
CA ASP A 106 11.51 -19.11 0.47
C ASP A 106 11.43 -18.50 -0.94
N GLY A 107 10.44 -17.63 -1.18
CA GLY A 107 10.23 -16.93 -2.45
C GLY A 107 9.76 -17.79 -3.62
N ARG A 108 9.39 -19.07 -3.38
CA ARG A 108 9.07 -20.01 -4.46
C ARG A 108 7.61 -20.06 -4.85
N ARG A 109 6.73 -19.66 -3.96
CA ARG A 109 5.28 -19.68 -4.14
C ARG A 109 4.64 -18.35 -3.75
N LEU A 110 3.42 -18.14 -4.20
CA LEU A 110 2.54 -17.07 -3.71
C LEU A 110 1.37 -17.64 -2.93
N LEU A 111 1.00 -16.95 -1.88
CA LEU A 111 -0.29 -17.01 -1.19
C LEU A 111 -1.15 -15.86 -1.75
N PHE A 112 -2.42 -16.08 -2.04
CA PHE A 112 -3.34 -15.04 -2.49
C PHE A 112 -4.79 -15.47 -2.27
N ALA A 113 -5.69 -14.47 -2.24
CA ALA A 113 -7.13 -14.71 -2.19
C ALA A 113 -7.73 -14.74 -3.59
N SER A 114 -8.74 -15.58 -3.83
CA SER A 114 -9.40 -15.71 -5.13
C SER A 114 -10.80 -16.27 -5.05
N SER A 115 -11.73 -15.70 -5.84
CA SER A 115 -13.08 -16.24 -6.01
C SER A 115 -13.27 -17.04 -7.32
N HIS A 116 -12.19 -17.60 -7.89
CA HIS A 116 -12.26 -18.33 -9.15
C HIS A 116 -13.05 -19.63 -9.09
N ARG A 117 -13.43 -20.07 -7.89
CA ARG A 117 -14.29 -21.24 -7.64
C ARG A 117 -15.76 -20.89 -7.38
N ASP A 118 -16.16 -19.62 -7.50
CA ASP A 118 -17.55 -19.18 -7.41
C ASP A 118 -18.43 -20.02 -8.38
N PRO A 119 -19.45 -20.75 -7.87
CA PRO A 119 -20.37 -21.50 -8.73
C PRO A 119 -21.12 -20.64 -9.74
N ALA A 120 -21.28 -19.33 -9.46
CA ALA A 120 -21.93 -18.34 -10.34
C ALA A 120 -20.95 -17.51 -11.15
N LEU A 121 -19.67 -17.90 -11.21
CA LEU A 121 -18.56 -17.09 -11.75
C LEU A 121 -18.85 -16.46 -13.12
N ASP A 122 -19.41 -17.24 -14.07
CA ASP A 122 -19.73 -16.72 -15.41
C ASP A 122 -20.74 -15.56 -15.33
N THR A 123 -21.76 -15.69 -14.46
CA THR A 123 -22.76 -14.65 -14.25
C THR A 123 -22.15 -13.42 -13.55
N THR A 124 -21.33 -13.65 -12.55
CA THR A 124 -20.63 -12.60 -11.77
C THR A 124 -19.71 -11.79 -12.68
N GLU A 125 -18.90 -12.45 -13.50
CA GLU A 125 -18.02 -11.78 -14.45
C GLU A 125 -18.80 -11.01 -15.55
N GLN A 126 -19.91 -11.60 -16.08
CA GLN A 126 -20.71 -10.93 -17.10
C GLN A 126 -21.37 -9.66 -16.53
N ALA A 127 -21.97 -9.75 -15.34
CA ALA A 127 -22.57 -8.60 -14.66
C ALA A 127 -21.55 -7.48 -14.42
N ALA A 128 -20.32 -7.83 -14.05
CA ALA A 128 -19.24 -6.84 -13.86
C ALA A 128 -18.80 -6.18 -15.17
N ARG A 129 -18.73 -6.93 -16.29
CA ARG A 129 -18.45 -6.38 -17.64
C ARG A 129 -19.55 -5.44 -18.09
N ASP A 130 -20.82 -5.85 -17.95
CA ASP A 130 -21.99 -5.05 -18.33
C ASP A 130 -22.02 -3.75 -17.52
N GLN A 131 -21.73 -3.84 -16.22
CA GLN A 131 -21.63 -2.65 -15.36
C GLN A 131 -20.49 -1.71 -15.77
N ALA A 132 -19.31 -2.24 -16.10
CA ALA A 132 -18.18 -1.44 -16.56
C ALA A 132 -18.49 -0.75 -17.89
N ALA A 133 -19.16 -1.45 -18.83
CA ALA A 133 -19.59 -0.89 -20.09
C ALA A 133 -20.64 0.23 -19.90
N GLU A 134 -21.60 0.04 -19.01
CA GLU A 134 -22.61 1.06 -18.69
C GLU A 134 -21.98 2.30 -18.00
N ASP A 135 -21.06 2.09 -17.06
CA ASP A 135 -20.34 3.19 -16.41
C ASP A 135 -19.50 3.99 -17.44
N ALA A 136 -18.84 3.31 -18.38
CA ALA A 136 -18.11 3.95 -19.48
C ALA A 136 -19.05 4.76 -20.40
N ARG A 137 -20.20 4.18 -20.78
CA ARG A 137 -21.21 4.82 -21.65
C ARG A 137 -21.82 6.07 -21.00
N THR A 138 -22.06 6.03 -19.67
CA THR A 138 -22.70 7.13 -18.94
C THR A 138 -21.71 8.14 -18.33
N GLY A 139 -20.41 7.87 -18.42
CA GLY A 139 -19.37 8.66 -17.74
C GLY A 139 -19.44 8.56 -16.22
N ARG A 140 -20.16 7.57 -15.69
CA ARG A 140 -20.34 7.39 -14.24
C ARG A 140 -19.03 6.94 -13.61
N ARG A 141 -18.58 7.66 -12.58
CA ARG A 141 -17.43 7.29 -11.76
C ARG A 141 -17.93 6.78 -10.42
N ARG A 142 -17.67 5.50 -10.14
CA ARG A 142 -17.99 4.92 -8.84
C ARG A 142 -16.91 5.31 -7.82
N ARG A 143 -17.35 5.59 -6.59
CA ARG A 143 -16.43 5.64 -5.46
C ARG A 143 -15.85 4.24 -5.28
N TYR A 144 -14.54 4.13 -5.07
CA TYR A 144 -13.92 2.87 -4.67
C TYR A 144 -14.57 2.39 -3.37
N GLN A 145 -14.95 1.13 -3.35
CA GLN A 145 -15.50 0.45 -2.18
C GLN A 145 -14.83 -0.92 -2.14
N TRP A 146 -14.40 -1.35 -0.97
CA TRP A 146 -13.89 -2.70 -0.80
C TRP A 146 -15.04 -3.68 -0.99
N ASP A 147 -14.78 -4.74 -1.75
CA ASP A 147 -15.80 -5.73 -2.11
C ASP A 147 -15.51 -7.02 -1.32
N PHE A 148 -16.31 -7.27 -0.29
CA PHE A 148 -16.27 -8.51 0.48
C PHE A 148 -16.98 -9.60 -0.33
N ASP A 149 -16.27 -10.20 -1.29
CA ASP A 149 -16.80 -11.28 -2.12
C ASP A 149 -16.93 -12.57 -1.28
N PRO A 150 -18.16 -13.09 -1.03
CA PRO A 150 -18.37 -14.25 -0.14
C PRO A 150 -17.89 -15.58 -0.74
N GLN A 151 -17.31 -15.57 -1.91
CA GLN A 151 -16.71 -16.72 -2.58
C GLN A 151 -15.18 -16.65 -2.60
N MET A 152 -14.61 -15.73 -1.80
CA MET A 152 -13.17 -15.52 -1.72
C MET A 152 -12.54 -16.52 -0.77
N ASP A 153 -11.64 -17.35 -1.28
CA ASP A 153 -10.83 -18.31 -0.54
C ASP A 153 -9.33 -18.04 -0.71
N LEU A 154 -8.52 -18.60 0.18
CA LEU A 154 -7.07 -18.56 0.13
C LEU A 154 -6.48 -19.71 -0.68
N PHE A 155 -5.51 -19.37 -1.50
CA PHE A 155 -4.78 -20.32 -2.37
C PHE A 155 -3.29 -20.09 -2.30
N THR A 156 -2.50 -21.16 -2.52
CA THR A 156 -1.09 -21.04 -2.86
C THR A 156 -0.83 -21.60 -4.24
N ALA A 157 0.12 -21.03 -4.97
CA ALA A 157 0.58 -21.52 -6.27
C ALA A 157 2.08 -21.27 -6.45
N ASN A 158 2.74 -22.05 -7.34
CA ASN A 158 4.06 -21.71 -7.84
C ASN A 158 4.03 -20.37 -8.58
N LEU A 159 5.17 -19.70 -8.73
CA LEU A 159 5.25 -18.41 -9.43
C LEU A 159 4.84 -18.48 -10.91
N ASP A 160 4.78 -19.68 -11.51
CA ASP A 160 4.26 -19.88 -12.87
C ASP A 160 2.76 -20.21 -12.93
N GLY A 161 2.08 -20.23 -11.78
CA GLY A 161 0.66 -20.53 -11.63
C GLY A 161 0.34 -22.03 -11.55
N THR A 162 1.35 -22.91 -11.57
CA THR A 162 1.17 -24.36 -11.38
C THR A 162 1.01 -24.71 -9.90
N GLU A 163 0.62 -25.95 -9.62
CA GLU A 163 0.42 -26.50 -8.27
C GLU A 163 -0.48 -25.60 -7.39
N LEU A 164 -1.60 -25.15 -7.94
CA LEU A 164 -2.60 -24.38 -7.21
C LEU A 164 -3.24 -25.24 -6.11
N VAL A 165 -3.11 -24.80 -4.87
CA VAL A 165 -3.66 -25.48 -3.67
C VAL A 165 -4.59 -24.52 -2.95
N GLN A 166 -5.82 -24.94 -2.65
CA GLN A 166 -6.77 -24.21 -1.83
C GLN A 166 -6.49 -24.48 -0.35
N LEU A 167 -6.49 -23.44 0.49
CA LEU A 167 -6.22 -23.53 1.93
C LEU A 167 -7.46 -23.33 2.78
N THR A 168 -8.43 -22.51 2.34
CA THR A 168 -9.69 -22.29 3.05
C THR A 168 -10.87 -22.77 2.21
N HIS A 169 -11.98 -23.15 2.87
CA HIS A 169 -13.15 -23.78 2.24
C HIS A 169 -14.48 -23.35 2.89
N GLU A 170 -14.41 -22.48 3.87
CA GLU A 170 -15.60 -21.99 4.57
C GLU A 170 -16.32 -20.98 3.68
N ALA A 171 -17.66 -20.94 3.81
CA ALA A 171 -18.45 -19.91 3.14
C ALA A 171 -18.16 -18.55 3.78
N GLY A 172 -17.96 -17.54 2.96
CA GLY A 172 -17.67 -16.17 3.41
C GLY A 172 -16.42 -15.61 2.73
N TYR A 173 -15.97 -14.49 3.26
CA TYR A 173 -14.79 -13.77 2.77
C TYR A 173 -13.54 -14.22 3.50
N ASP A 174 -12.63 -14.94 2.84
CA ASP A 174 -11.30 -15.26 3.34
C ASP A 174 -10.25 -14.57 2.43
N ALA A 175 -9.59 -13.53 2.92
CA ALA A 175 -8.63 -12.72 2.13
C ALA A 175 -7.60 -11.98 2.99
N GLU A 176 -6.90 -11.00 2.42
CA GLU A 176 -5.94 -10.10 3.09
C GLU A 176 -4.86 -10.87 3.87
N CYS A 177 -4.24 -11.80 3.18
CA CYS A 177 -3.39 -12.81 3.79
C CYS A 177 -1.89 -12.45 3.76
N SER A 178 -1.15 -12.87 4.79
CA SER A 178 0.30 -12.77 4.87
C SER A 178 0.92 -13.93 5.66
N PHE A 179 2.17 -14.33 5.32
CA PHE A 179 2.92 -15.33 6.09
C PHE A 179 3.59 -14.71 7.32
N SER A 180 3.78 -15.52 8.36
CA SER A 180 4.77 -15.23 9.41
C SER A 180 6.19 -15.27 8.85
N PRO A 181 7.17 -14.56 9.44
CA PRO A 181 8.55 -14.54 8.95
C PRO A 181 9.22 -15.91 8.87
N ASP A 182 8.83 -16.85 9.73
CA ASP A 182 9.31 -18.23 9.74
C ASP A 182 8.54 -19.15 8.78
N GLY A 183 7.48 -18.64 8.12
CA GLY A 183 6.66 -19.38 7.17
C GLY A 183 5.75 -20.45 7.78
N THR A 184 5.63 -20.52 9.10
CA THR A 184 4.84 -21.56 9.77
C THR A 184 3.37 -21.23 9.91
N ARG A 185 3.01 -19.91 9.83
CA ARG A 185 1.65 -19.41 10.04
C ARG A 185 1.23 -18.47 8.93
N ILE A 186 -0.08 -18.36 8.73
CA ILE A 186 -0.74 -17.43 7.83
C ILE A 186 -1.71 -16.59 8.66
N LEU A 187 -1.63 -15.26 8.55
CA LEU A 187 -2.68 -14.33 8.95
C LEU A 187 -3.63 -14.12 7.78
N PHE A 188 -4.90 -13.96 8.06
CA PHE A 188 -5.91 -13.62 7.07
C PHE A 188 -7.13 -12.95 7.72
N VAL A 189 -7.97 -12.34 6.90
CA VAL A 189 -9.25 -11.77 7.31
C VAL A 189 -10.37 -12.74 6.92
N SER A 190 -11.31 -12.94 7.82
CA SER A 190 -12.49 -13.77 7.57
C SER A 190 -13.73 -13.16 8.21
N ASP A 191 -14.89 -13.28 7.55
CA ASP A 191 -16.20 -12.87 8.08
C ASP A 191 -17.06 -14.05 8.57
N ARG A 192 -16.40 -15.22 8.84
CA ARG A 192 -17.05 -16.47 9.21
C ARG A 192 -17.89 -16.43 10.49
N ASP A 193 -17.66 -15.47 11.36
CA ASP A 193 -18.41 -15.25 12.61
C ASP A 193 -19.37 -14.06 12.57
N GLY A 194 -19.44 -13.33 11.42
CA GLY A 194 -20.45 -12.31 11.16
C GLY A 194 -19.93 -10.95 10.72
N ASP A 195 -18.68 -10.59 11.05
CA ASP A 195 -17.96 -9.41 10.56
C ASP A 195 -16.48 -9.73 10.28
N PRO A 196 -15.78 -8.88 9.50
CA PRO A 196 -14.40 -9.15 9.12
C PRO A 196 -13.43 -9.00 10.29
N ASP A 197 -12.89 -10.12 10.75
CA ASP A 197 -11.93 -10.24 11.82
C ASP A 197 -10.61 -10.89 11.35
N ILE A 198 -9.56 -10.71 12.14
CA ILE A 198 -8.24 -11.31 11.87
C ILE A 198 -8.19 -12.71 12.46
N TYR A 199 -7.79 -13.65 11.62
CA TYR A 199 -7.54 -15.04 11.95
C TYR A 199 -6.09 -15.42 11.70
N VAL A 200 -5.64 -16.47 12.36
CA VAL A 200 -4.34 -17.12 12.11
C VAL A 200 -4.56 -18.61 11.91
N MET A 201 -3.80 -19.21 11.00
CA MET A 201 -3.77 -20.65 10.77
C MET A 201 -2.34 -21.14 10.53
N ASN A 202 -2.12 -22.45 10.56
CA ASN A 202 -0.88 -23.05 10.09
C ASN A 202 -0.72 -22.86 8.57
N ALA A 203 0.51 -22.90 8.07
CA ALA A 203 0.80 -22.72 6.64
C ALA A 203 0.14 -23.78 5.72
N ASP A 204 -0.31 -24.89 6.27
CA ASP A 204 -1.06 -25.94 5.57
C ASP A 204 -2.59 -25.76 5.57
N GLY A 205 -3.09 -24.65 6.15
CA GLY A 205 -4.52 -24.34 6.25
C GLY A 205 -5.21 -24.88 7.50
N ASN A 206 -4.51 -25.62 8.38
CA ASN A 206 -5.08 -26.19 9.58
C ASN A 206 -4.95 -25.25 10.80
N ASP A 207 -5.60 -25.62 11.93
CA ASP A 207 -5.53 -24.91 13.23
C ASP A 207 -5.93 -23.43 13.13
N VAL A 208 -7.08 -23.15 12.50
CA VAL A 208 -7.64 -21.80 12.36
C VAL A 208 -8.07 -21.25 13.71
N ARG A 209 -7.59 -20.06 14.07
CA ARG A 209 -7.93 -19.38 15.32
C ARG A 209 -8.17 -17.90 15.07
N GLN A 210 -9.22 -17.38 15.70
CA GLN A 210 -9.55 -15.95 15.70
C GLN A 210 -8.62 -15.17 16.63
N LEU A 211 -8.15 -14.02 16.20
CA LEU A 211 -7.30 -13.11 16.97
C LEU A 211 -7.99 -11.82 17.37
N THR A 212 -8.95 -11.34 16.58
CA THR A 212 -9.79 -10.17 16.91
C THR A 212 -11.27 -10.56 16.90
N ASN A 213 -12.09 -9.81 17.64
CA ASN A 213 -13.55 -10.00 17.72
C ASN A 213 -14.19 -8.68 18.22
N ALA A 214 -13.77 -7.56 17.68
CA ALA A 214 -14.38 -6.27 17.96
C ALA A 214 -15.38 -5.94 16.86
N PRO A 215 -16.58 -5.39 17.18
CA PRO A 215 -17.52 -5.00 16.13
C PRO A 215 -16.89 -4.05 15.12
N GLY A 216 -17.10 -4.31 13.82
CA GLY A 216 -16.57 -3.52 12.73
C GLY A 216 -15.62 -4.31 11.84
N TYR A 217 -14.70 -3.62 11.18
CA TYR A 217 -13.74 -4.22 10.30
C TYR A 217 -12.35 -4.22 10.93
N ASP A 218 -11.77 -5.39 11.09
CA ASP A 218 -10.37 -5.61 11.43
C ASP A 218 -9.65 -6.29 10.25
N GLY A 219 -8.62 -5.67 9.65
CA GLY A 219 -8.03 -6.23 8.44
C GLY A 219 -6.62 -5.79 8.07
N GLY A 220 -6.11 -6.35 6.98
CA GLY A 220 -4.78 -6.11 6.44
C GLY A 220 -3.64 -6.42 7.41
N PRO A 221 -3.62 -7.62 8.03
CA PRO A 221 -2.65 -7.94 9.06
C PRO A 221 -1.28 -8.33 8.51
N PHE A 222 -0.22 -7.84 9.17
CA PHE A 222 1.16 -8.22 8.87
C PHE A 222 1.94 -8.50 10.16
N PHE A 223 2.64 -9.64 10.21
CA PHE A 223 3.58 -9.90 11.28
C PHE A 223 4.77 -8.92 11.24
N SER A 224 5.25 -8.52 12.43
CA SER A 224 6.54 -7.84 12.55
C SER A 224 7.68 -8.77 12.10
N PRO A 225 8.86 -8.22 11.70
CA PRO A 225 10.00 -9.02 11.24
C PRO A 225 10.47 -10.09 12.24
N ASP A 226 10.26 -9.87 13.54
CA ASP A 226 10.58 -10.82 14.61
C ASP A 226 9.43 -11.79 14.96
N GLY A 227 8.28 -11.68 14.25
CA GLY A 227 7.10 -12.53 14.42
C GLY A 227 6.34 -12.35 15.73
N ARG A 228 6.69 -11.34 16.57
CA ARG A 228 6.09 -11.16 17.90
C ARG A 228 4.87 -10.23 17.91
N TRP A 229 4.72 -9.38 16.88
CA TRP A 229 3.67 -8.38 16.79
C TRP A 229 2.93 -8.51 15.45
N ILE A 230 1.70 -8.02 15.42
CA ILE A 230 0.86 -7.92 14.22
C ILE A 230 0.40 -6.48 14.10
N ALA A 231 0.71 -5.81 12.99
CA ALA A 231 0.12 -4.53 12.63
C ALA A 231 -1.10 -4.78 11.73
N TYR A 232 -2.16 -4.02 11.93
CA TYR A 232 -3.40 -4.14 11.19
C TYR A 232 -4.18 -2.82 11.18
N ARG A 233 -5.27 -2.76 10.47
CA ARG A 233 -6.19 -1.61 10.45
C ARG A 233 -7.55 -2.01 10.98
N THR A 234 -8.24 -1.07 11.63
CA THR A 234 -9.56 -1.30 12.24
C THR A 234 -10.41 -0.03 12.22
N ASP A 235 -11.72 -0.18 12.09
CA ASP A 235 -12.69 0.91 12.23
C ASP A 235 -13.62 0.74 13.45
N ARG A 236 -13.21 -0.11 14.42
CA ARG A 236 -13.96 -0.41 15.65
C ARG A 236 -14.36 0.78 16.49
N VAL A 237 -13.63 1.92 16.38
CA VAL A 237 -13.91 3.16 17.13
C VAL A 237 -14.96 4.01 16.42
N GLU A 238 -14.80 4.18 15.11
CA GLU A 238 -15.73 4.93 14.27
C GLU A 238 -15.75 4.30 12.87
N LYS A 239 -16.93 3.83 12.46
CA LYS A 239 -17.12 3.15 11.18
C LYS A 239 -16.57 3.98 10.02
N ASP A 240 -15.87 3.33 9.11
CA ASP A 240 -15.19 3.89 7.93
C ASP A 240 -14.01 4.82 8.25
N LEU A 241 -13.66 5.08 9.52
CA LEU A 241 -12.44 5.79 9.94
C LEU A 241 -11.38 4.80 10.43
N LEU A 242 -10.76 4.10 9.49
CA LEU A 242 -9.72 3.12 9.76
C LEU A 242 -8.55 3.73 10.53
N GLN A 243 -8.08 3.03 11.57
CA GLN A 243 -6.89 3.36 12.35
C GLN A 243 -5.90 2.20 12.32
N ILE A 244 -4.62 2.50 12.45
CA ILE A 244 -3.58 1.48 12.60
C ILE A 244 -3.51 1.05 14.06
N HIS A 245 -3.60 -0.25 14.28
CA HIS A 245 -3.39 -0.90 15.55
C HIS A 245 -2.26 -1.91 15.48
N VAL A 246 -1.70 -2.25 16.64
CA VAL A 246 -0.69 -3.29 16.81
C VAL A 246 -1.05 -4.14 18.02
N MET A 247 -1.04 -5.47 17.84
CA MET A 247 -1.24 -6.46 18.89
C MET A 247 -0.08 -7.46 18.91
N LYS A 248 0.03 -8.25 19.98
CA LYS A 248 0.95 -9.39 20.01
C LYS A 248 0.47 -10.49 19.04
N ALA A 249 1.40 -11.35 18.63
CA ALA A 249 1.11 -12.48 17.74
C ALA A 249 0.09 -13.49 18.26
N ASP A 250 -0.26 -13.43 19.55
CA ASP A 250 -1.30 -14.23 20.19
C ASP A 250 -2.68 -13.53 20.25
N GLY A 251 -2.80 -12.31 19.71
CA GLY A 251 -3.99 -11.48 19.73
C GLY A 251 -4.11 -10.55 20.94
N SER A 252 -3.23 -10.69 21.96
CA SER A 252 -3.30 -9.89 23.18
C SER A 252 -2.57 -8.55 23.07
N GLY A 253 -2.89 -7.61 23.96
CA GLY A 253 -2.14 -6.37 24.14
C GLY A 253 -2.27 -5.40 22.96
N ASP A 254 -3.48 -5.25 22.45
CA ASP A 254 -3.81 -4.32 21.37
C ASP A 254 -3.54 -2.85 21.76
N VAL A 255 -2.92 -2.11 20.85
CA VAL A 255 -2.55 -0.70 21.02
C VAL A 255 -2.84 0.07 19.73
N ALA A 256 -3.55 1.19 19.84
CA ALA A 256 -3.73 2.13 18.75
C ALA A 256 -2.41 2.87 18.43
N VAL A 257 -1.99 2.82 17.17
CA VAL A 257 -0.83 3.58 16.65
C VAL A 257 -1.28 4.94 16.11
N THR A 258 -2.45 4.99 15.49
CA THR A 258 -3.06 6.22 14.98
C THR A 258 -4.41 6.46 15.63
N GLN A 259 -4.84 7.71 15.67
CA GLN A 259 -6.10 8.13 16.30
C GLN A 259 -6.66 9.38 15.60
N GLY A 260 -7.93 9.69 15.86
CA GLY A 260 -8.56 10.92 15.40
C GLY A 260 -9.33 10.76 14.09
N ARG A 261 -9.51 11.86 13.36
CA ARG A 261 -10.37 11.92 12.18
C ARG A 261 -9.63 11.69 10.87
N GLY A 262 -8.47 11.07 10.92
CA GLY A 262 -7.75 10.56 9.74
C GLY A 262 -8.25 9.15 9.39
N VAL A 263 -8.07 8.77 8.12
CA VAL A 263 -8.16 7.37 7.68
C VAL A 263 -6.75 6.87 7.46
N HIS A 264 -6.39 5.83 8.19
CA HIS A 264 -5.06 5.21 8.17
C HIS A 264 -5.19 3.71 7.88
N TRP A 265 -4.46 3.22 6.88
CA TRP A 265 -4.57 1.84 6.42
C TRP A 265 -3.29 1.34 5.76
N ALA A 266 -3.24 0.05 5.38
CA ALA A 266 -2.09 -0.61 4.79
C ALA A 266 -0.79 -0.41 5.59
N PRO A 267 -0.74 -0.81 6.87
CA PRO A 267 0.51 -0.76 7.63
C PRO A 267 1.51 -1.76 7.07
N PHE A 268 2.81 -1.39 7.09
CA PHE A 268 3.88 -2.29 6.70
C PHE A 268 5.12 -2.07 7.57
N TRP A 269 5.74 -3.15 8.03
CA TRP A 269 6.93 -3.10 8.86
C TRP A 269 8.19 -2.88 8.03
N HIS A 270 9.10 -2.02 8.51
CA HIS A 270 10.44 -1.99 7.95
C HIS A 270 11.22 -3.24 8.42
N PRO A 271 11.89 -3.98 7.52
CA PRO A 271 12.44 -5.30 7.86
C PRO A 271 13.61 -5.26 8.86
N THR A 272 14.38 -4.17 8.91
CA THR A 272 15.61 -4.07 9.70
C THR A 272 15.64 -2.91 10.69
N GLN A 273 14.74 -1.94 10.55
CA GLN A 273 14.65 -0.79 11.46
C GLN A 273 13.34 -0.84 12.27
N PRO A 274 13.29 -0.28 13.47
CA PRO A 274 12.08 -0.24 14.27
C PRO A 274 11.09 0.83 13.71
N TRP A 275 10.66 0.66 12.46
CA TRP A 275 9.75 1.59 11.80
C TRP A 275 8.52 0.88 11.24
N LEU A 276 7.41 1.58 11.32
CA LEU A 276 6.14 1.19 10.70
C LEU A 276 5.74 2.28 9.70
N VAL A 277 5.47 1.91 8.46
CA VAL A 277 4.95 2.79 7.41
C VAL A 277 3.48 2.45 7.15
N TRP A 278 2.67 3.42 6.73
CA TRP A 278 1.28 3.21 6.38
C TRP A 278 0.75 4.28 5.42
N THR A 279 -0.40 4.05 4.85
CA THR A 279 -1.17 5.04 4.09
C THR A 279 -2.04 5.86 5.02
N GLY A 280 -2.05 7.18 4.89
CA GLY A 280 -2.89 8.04 5.74
C GLY A 280 -3.41 9.28 5.02
N ALA A 281 -4.63 9.73 5.39
CA ALA A 281 -5.24 10.96 4.92
C ALA A 281 -6.05 11.63 6.04
N ASP A 282 -6.05 12.95 6.05
CA ASP A 282 -6.88 13.75 6.96
C ASP A 282 -8.30 13.88 6.41
N HIS A 283 -9.28 13.41 7.17
CA HIS A 283 -10.73 13.49 6.90
C HIS A 283 -11.45 14.46 7.83
N SER A 284 -10.74 15.30 8.58
CA SER A 284 -11.33 16.24 9.53
C SER A 284 -12.14 17.34 8.86
N ASP A 285 -11.80 17.75 7.63
CA ASP A 285 -12.50 18.75 6.85
C ASP A 285 -13.35 18.10 5.75
N PRO A 286 -14.69 18.01 5.92
CA PRO A 286 -15.57 17.38 4.94
C PRO A 286 -15.71 18.17 3.63
N THR A 287 -15.24 19.43 3.59
CA THR A 287 -15.27 20.27 2.38
C THR A 287 -14.08 20.04 1.46
N ARG A 288 -13.01 19.43 1.97
CA ARG A 288 -11.81 19.11 1.22
C ARG A 288 -11.78 17.64 0.84
N ARG A 289 -11.34 17.35 -0.37
CA ARG A 289 -11.04 15.97 -0.75
C ARG A 289 -9.75 15.55 -0.06
N PRO A 290 -9.74 14.48 0.75
CA PRO A 290 -8.53 13.97 1.35
C PRO A 290 -7.53 13.54 0.26
N ASN A 291 -6.25 13.82 0.46
CA ASN A 291 -5.16 13.21 -0.29
C ASN A 291 -4.50 12.14 0.58
N TYR A 292 -4.27 10.98 0.01
CA TYR A 292 -3.60 9.88 0.70
C TYR A 292 -2.11 9.94 0.44
N ASP A 293 -1.34 9.94 1.52
CA ASP A 293 0.12 9.96 1.50
C ASP A 293 0.68 8.83 2.36
N LEU A 294 1.98 8.57 2.20
CA LEU A 294 2.70 7.64 3.04
C LEU A 294 3.19 8.34 4.31
N TRP A 295 2.96 7.69 5.44
CA TRP A 295 3.38 8.10 6.76
C TRP A 295 4.24 7.03 7.41
N ILE A 296 5.18 7.42 8.26
CA ILE A 296 6.08 6.50 8.95
C ILE A 296 6.29 6.94 10.38
N ALA A 297 6.43 5.98 11.31
CA ALA A 297 6.80 6.26 12.68
C ALA A 297 7.87 5.27 13.16
N ARG A 298 8.72 5.73 14.08
CA ARG A 298 9.57 4.85 14.87
C ARG A 298 8.73 4.21 15.98
N TYR A 299 8.98 2.94 16.27
CA TYR A 299 8.33 2.26 17.38
C TYR A 299 9.36 1.73 18.39
N GLY A 300 8.89 1.47 19.61
CA GLY A 300 9.55 0.68 20.62
C GLY A 300 8.65 -0.48 21.03
N ALA A 301 9.22 -1.67 21.12
CA ALA A 301 8.49 -2.88 21.49
C ALA A 301 9.33 -3.69 22.49
N GLY A 302 8.69 -4.18 23.56
CA GLY A 302 9.39 -4.92 24.62
C GLY A 302 8.45 -5.37 25.74
N CYS A 303 9.02 -5.68 26.92
CA CYS A 303 8.24 -6.09 28.09
C CYS A 303 7.20 -5.06 28.54
N ALA A 304 7.46 -3.76 28.29
CA ALA A 304 6.54 -2.66 28.57
C ALA A 304 5.44 -2.46 27.49
N GLY A 305 5.33 -3.35 26.53
CA GLY A 305 4.36 -3.28 25.43
C GLY A 305 4.90 -2.61 24.18
N PHE A 306 3.97 -2.28 23.25
CA PHE A 306 4.25 -1.57 22.00
C PHE A 306 3.99 -0.06 22.16
N ARG A 307 4.83 0.77 21.54
CA ARG A 307 4.70 2.23 21.54
C ARG A 307 5.18 2.79 20.20
N ALA A 308 4.46 3.73 19.63
CA ALA A 308 4.88 4.45 18.44
C ALA A 308 5.27 5.90 18.78
N GLY A 309 6.29 6.41 18.11
CA GLY A 309 6.64 7.83 18.12
C GLY A 309 5.67 8.64 17.25
N ALA A 310 5.81 9.97 17.29
CA ALA A 310 5.04 10.84 16.42
C ALA A 310 5.30 10.50 14.94
N PRO A 311 4.24 10.44 14.10
CA PRO A 311 4.39 10.11 12.69
C PRO A 311 5.03 11.25 11.90
N LEU A 312 5.77 10.87 10.84
CA LEU A 312 6.34 11.76 9.84
C LEU A 312 5.74 11.42 8.47
N ARG A 313 5.31 12.44 7.73
CA ARG A 313 4.85 12.28 6.36
C ARG A 313 6.04 12.03 5.43
N LEU A 314 5.96 11.00 4.58
CA LEU A 314 7.04 10.62 3.63
C LEU A 314 6.80 11.16 2.22
N THR A 315 5.55 11.21 1.76
CA THR A 315 5.20 11.66 0.42
C THR A 315 4.28 12.87 0.48
N ASP A 316 4.35 13.73 -0.54
CA ASP A 316 3.56 14.97 -0.63
C ASP A 316 3.10 15.27 -2.06
N HIS A 317 3.00 14.23 -2.90
CA HIS A 317 2.49 14.35 -4.26
C HIS A 317 0.99 14.66 -4.27
N GLU A 318 0.49 15.39 -5.29
CA GLU A 318 -0.94 15.71 -5.41
C GLU A 318 -1.84 14.52 -5.74
N GLY A 319 -1.29 13.45 -6.34
CA GLY A 319 -1.96 12.16 -6.52
C GLY A 319 -1.78 11.28 -5.29
N ALA A 320 -2.72 10.35 -5.08
CA ALA A 320 -2.67 9.45 -3.95
C ALA A 320 -1.48 8.48 -4.03
N ASP A 321 -0.78 8.34 -2.90
CA ASP A 321 0.27 7.35 -2.64
C ASP A 321 -0.25 6.39 -1.57
N VAL A 322 -0.36 5.10 -1.90
CA VAL A 322 -1.00 4.11 -1.05
C VAL A 322 -0.30 2.75 -1.10
N LEU A 323 -0.56 1.88 -0.11
CA LEU A 323 -0.08 0.49 -0.07
C LEU A 323 1.45 0.38 -0.13
N PRO A 324 2.16 0.96 0.85
CA PRO A 324 3.62 0.91 0.90
C PRO A 324 4.15 -0.47 1.27
N ALA A 325 5.26 -0.88 0.67
CA ALA A 325 5.99 -2.09 1.03
C ALA A 325 7.50 -1.88 0.90
N PHE A 326 8.29 -2.27 1.90
CA PHE A 326 9.75 -2.23 1.84
C PHE A 326 10.33 -3.48 1.16
N SER A 327 11.47 -3.32 0.48
CA SER A 327 12.32 -4.46 0.09
C SER A 327 12.88 -5.18 1.32
N ALA A 328 13.29 -6.43 1.16
CA ALA A 328 13.77 -7.27 2.25
C ALA A 328 15.00 -6.69 3.00
N ASP A 329 15.82 -5.86 2.35
CA ASP A 329 16.93 -5.13 2.94
C ASP A 329 16.53 -3.74 3.52
N GLY A 330 15.28 -3.31 3.28
CA GLY A 330 14.74 -2.00 3.70
C GLY A 330 15.26 -0.81 2.88
N GLY A 331 16.10 -1.01 1.88
CA GLY A 331 16.70 0.05 1.08
C GLY A 331 15.78 0.66 0.03
N LEU A 332 14.68 -0.03 -0.29
CA LEU A 332 13.67 0.42 -1.24
C LEU A 332 12.30 0.47 -0.59
N LEU A 333 11.51 1.44 -0.99
CA LEU A 333 10.08 1.56 -0.70
C LEU A 333 9.32 1.53 -2.01
N MET A 334 8.38 0.59 -2.16
CA MET A 334 7.43 0.50 -3.27
C MET A 334 6.05 0.90 -2.79
N TRP A 335 5.26 1.52 -3.65
CA TRP A 335 3.86 1.87 -3.35
C TRP A 335 3.03 1.97 -4.62
N THR A 336 1.73 1.98 -4.46
CA THR A 336 0.76 2.24 -5.52
C THR A 336 0.51 3.73 -5.63
N ALA A 337 0.65 4.31 -6.83
CA ALA A 337 0.39 5.73 -7.04
C ALA A 337 -0.17 6.07 -8.42
N SER A 338 -0.82 7.23 -8.49
CA SER A 338 -1.28 7.86 -9.73
C SER A 338 -0.44 9.12 -9.98
N ARG A 339 0.76 8.95 -10.57
CA ARG A 339 1.77 10.00 -10.74
C ARG A 339 2.06 10.40 -12.19
N ASP A 340 1.36 9.80 -13.15
CA ASP A 340 1.63 10.08 -14.57
C ASP A 340 1.20 11.50 -14.95
N GLY A 341 2.09 12.19 -15.69
CA GLY A 341 2.06 13.61 -16.02
C GLY A 341 0.94 14.11 -16.93
N ASP A 342 -0.08 13.34 -17.17
CA ASP A 342 -1.31 13.76 -17.86
C ASP A 342 -2.27 14.46 -16.90
N GLY A 343 -1.69 15.38 -16.10
CA GLY A 343 -2.43 16.31 -15.25
C GLY A 343 -3.20 15.65 -14.14
N GLY A 344 -2.56 14.88 -13.22
CA GLY A 344 -3.12 14.43 -11.91
C GLY A 344 -4.65 14.28 -11.81
N GLY A 345 -5.30 14.30 -12.93
CA GLY A 345 -6.73 14.39 -13.13
C GLY A 345 -7.36 13.02 -12.91
N ARG A 346 -8.45 13.03 -12.23
CA ARG A 346 -9.42 11.97 -12.01
C ARG A 346 -9.53 11.00 -13.20
N GLY A 347 -8.72 9.97 -13.22
CA GLY A 347 -8.71 8.97 -14.30
C GLY A 347 -7.35 8.41 -14.68
N SER A 348 -6.25 8.91 -14.07
CA SER A 348 -4.94 8.26 -14.24
C SER A 348 -4.99 6.86 -13.66
N SER A 349 -4.47 5.89 -14.40
CA SER A 349 -4.32 4.52 -13.93
C SER A 349 -3.34 4.48 -12.77
N SER A 350 -3.68 3.82 -11.66
CA SER A 350 -2.71 3.55 -10.61
C SER A 350 -1.66 2.55 -11.12
N GLN A 351 -0.39 2.79 -10.75
CA GLN A 351 0.73 1.92 -11.07
C GLN A 351 1.62 1.76 -9.83
N LEU A 352 2.53 0.79 -9.86
CA LEU A 352 3.55 0.65 -8.83
C LEU A 352 4.74 1.58 -9.13
N TRP A 353 5.19 2.24 -8.07
CA TRP A 353 6.35 3.11 -8.05
C TRP A 353 7.32 2.67 -6.97
N VAL A 354 8.59 2.95 -7.14
CA VAL A 354 9.65 2.60 -6.20
C VAL A 354 10.65 3.73 -6.04
N SER A 355 11.15 3.90 -4.82
CA SER A 355 12.26 4.83 -4.49
C SER A 355 13.27 4.18 -3.57
N ARG A 356 14.51 4.66 -3.62
CA ARG A 356 15.51 4.37 -2.58
C ARG A 356 15.22 5.20 -1.34
N VAL A 357 15.34 4.60 -0.20
CA VAL A 357 15.14 5.25 1.10
C VAL A 357 16.48 5.78 1.62
N ALA A 358 16.52 7.05 1.96
CA ALA A 358 17.66 7.67 2.65
C ALA A 358 17.61 7.31 4.15
N LEU A 359 18.09 6.12 4.51
CA LEU A 359 17.92 5.54 5.84
C LEU A 359 18.47 6.43 6.96
N GLU A 360 19.70 6.98 6.83
CA GLU A 360 20.31 7.83 7.87
C GLU A 360 19.55 9.15 8.07
N PRO A 361 19.21 9.94 7.02
CA PRO A 361 18.39 11.14 7.17
C PRO A 361 17.03 10.84 7.79
N LEU A 362 16.37 9.75 7.37
CA LEU A 362 15.07 9.35 7.90
C LEU A 362 15.17 8.93 9.37
N ALA A 363 16.18 8.14 9.74
CA ALA A 363 16.44 7.74 11.12
C ALA A 363 16.65 8.95 12.05
N ALA A 364 17.37 9.98 11.57
CA ALA A 364 17.62 11.21 12.34
C ALA A 364 16.35 12.08 12.48
N ALA A 365 15.44 12.04 11.51
CA ALA A 365 14.20 12.83 11.51
C ALA A 365 13.07 12.21 12.33
N LEU A 366 13.06 10.86 12.47
CA LEU A 366 11.97 10.16 13.16
C LEU A 366 12.07 10.33 14.68
N PRO A 367 11.04 10.90 15.34
CA PRO A 367 11.01 11.01 16.80
C PRO A 367 11.10 9.65 17.48
N ALA A 368 11.80 9.62 18.62
CA ALA A 368 11.81 8.44 19.48
C ALA A 368 10.39 8.16 20.03
N PRO A 369 10.01 6.90 20.21
CA PRO A 369 8.78 6.58 20.92
C PRO A 369 8.87 7.05 22.40
N PRO A 370 7.73 7.37 23.04
CA PRO A 370 7.72 7.79 24.44
C PRO A 370 8.29 6.70 25.36
N GLU A 371 8.99 7.09 26.43
CA GLU A 371 9.60 6.14 27.39
C GLU A 371 8.55 5.30 28.13
N HIS A 372 7.37 5.87 28.38
CA HIS A 372 6.23 5.20 29.01
C HIS A 372 5.02 5.16 28.06
N ALA A 373 4.20 4.11 28.19
CA ALA A 373 2.89 4.12 27.54
C ALA A 373 2.08 5.33 28.05
N PRO A 374 1.29 6.02 27.20
CA PRO A 374 0.37 7.03 27.70
C PRO A 374 -0.52 6.37 28.76
N GLU A 375 -0.62 7.00 29.93
CA GLU A 375 -1.53 6.55 30.99
C GLU A 375 -2.94 6.47 30.42
N GLY A 376 -3.54 5.28 30.51
CA GLY A 376 -4.68 4.86 29.75
C GLY A 376 -5.88 5.79 29.82
N THR A 377 -6.53 5.89 28.66
CA THR A 377 -7.99 5.98 28.65
C THR A 377 -8.50 4.56 28.96
N PRO A 378 -9.31 4.37 30.00
CA PRO A 378 -9.91 3.07 30.30
C PRO A 378 -10.84 2.61 29.17
N PRO A 379 -11.06 1.30 29.02
CA PRO A 379 -11.84 0.68 27.97
C PRO A 379 -13.30 1.13 27.94
#